data_7bf7321283e43d7c34ee8111aae203d7
#
_entry.id   7bf7321283e43d7c34ee8111aae203d7
#
_cell.length_a   1.000
_cell.length_b   1.000
_cell.length_c   1.000
_cell.angle_alpha   90.00
_cell.angle_beta   90.00
_cell.angle_gamma   90.00
#
_symmetry.space_group_name_H-M   'P 1'
#
loop_
_entity.id
_entity.type
_entity.pdbx_description
1 polymer ?
#
loop_
_entity_poly.entity_id
_entity_poly.type
_entity_poly.pdbx_seq_one_letter_code
_entity_poly.pdbx_strand_id
1 'polypeptide(L)'
;PTEGPKDVRQAFHIDLPHEHDSWISCVVLGAELDAPWWGVQNNYTLAGSNPVWVDRGGARGYESPLATAGRLIKAAGSSTERLIASFEAADDAVLIQAMTLLDEERADTLADLCDERAERSDYFDLYWSKI
;
A
#
# COMPACT_ATOMS: atom_id res chain seq x y z
N PRO A 1 9.38 11.74 40.11
CA PRO A 1 9.48 11.13 38.80
C PRO A 1 9.10 9.66 38.92
N THR A 2 7.92 9.30 38.48
CA THR A 2 7.49 7.93 38.37
C THR A 2 8.30 7.30 37.26
N GLU A 3 9.21 6.37 37.60
CA GLU A 3 9.87 5.53 36.61
C GLU A 3 8.81 4.68 35.91
N GLY A 4 8.41 5.07 34.73
CA GLY A 4 7.66 4.21 33.82
C GLY A 4 8.54 3.03 33.33
N PRO A 5 7.95 1.98 32.77
CA PRO A 5 8.72 0.86 32.25
C PRO A 5 9.74 1.35 31.23
N LYS A 6 11.03 1.11 31.50
CA LYS A 6 12.16 1.67 30.74
C LYS A 6 12.30 1.07 29.34
N ASP A 7 11.76 -0.12 29.10
CA ASP A 7 11.84 -0.81 27.81
C ASP A 7 10.56 -1.59 27.53
N VAL A 8 9.77 -1.12 26.57
CA VAL A 8 8.67 -1.91 26.02
C VAL A 8 9.17 -2.52 24.71
N ARG A 9 9.30 -3.84 24.67
CA ARG A 9 9.58 -4.59 23.44
C ARG A 9 8.33 -5.36 23.06
N GLN A 10 7.88 -5.15 21.84
CA GLN A 10 6.78 -5.91 21.25
C GLN A 10 7.25 -6.52 19.94
N ALA A 11 7.04 -7.82 19.77
CA ALA A 11 7.29 -8.51 18.53
C ALA A 11 5.95 -8.74 17.82
N PHE A 12 5.92 -8.44 16.53
CA PHE A 12 4.80 -8.73 15.65
C PHE A 12 5.24 -9.73 14.60
N HIS A 13 4.36 -10.65 14.27
CA HIS A 13 4.52 -11.53 13.13
C HIS A 13 3.49 -11.13 12.09
N ILE A 14 3.95 -10.86 10.88
CA ILE A 14 3.08 -10.43 9.79
C ILE A 14 3.37 -11.37 8.62
N ASP A 15 2.34 -12.08 8.16
CA ASP A 15 2.42 -12.86 6.94
C ASP A 15 2.15 -11.93 5.75
N LEU A 16 3.07 -11.94 4.79
CA LEU A 16 2.93 -11.18 3.55
C LEU A 16 2.45 -12.14 2.45
N PRO A 17 1.16 -12.12 2.11
CA PRO A 17 0.58 -13.09 1.16
C PRO A 17 0.96 -12.84 -0.30
N HIS A 18 1.54 -11.67 -0.61
CA HIS A 18 1.85 -11.30 -1.99
C HIS A 18 3.20 -11.83 -2.45
N GLU A 19 3.28 -12.12 -3.74
CA GLU A 19 4.49 -12.64 -4.41
C GLU A 19 5.36 -11.55 -5.05
N HIS A 20 4.99 -10.27 -4.91
CA HIS A 20 5.74 -9.15 -5.48
C HIS A 20 6.50 -8.38 -4.39
N ASP A 21 7.37 -7.50 -4.87
CA ASP A 21 8.19 -6.67 -4.01
C ASP A 21 7.34 -5.68 -3.21
N SER A 22 7.71 -5.51 -1.97
CA SER A 22 7.00 -4.65 -1.04
C SER A 22 7.96 -3.90 -0.13
N TRP A 23 7.47 -2.92 0.59
CA TRP A 23 8.20 -2.31 1.68
C TRP A 23 7.30 -2.26 2.92
N ILE A 24 7.91 -2.37 4.07
CA ILE A 24 7.23 -2.37 5.35
C ILE A 24 7.80 -1.24 6.20
N SER A 25 6.94 -0.41 6.75
CA SER A 25 7.31 0.51 7.81
C SER A 25 6.40 0.28 9.02
N CYS A 26 6.94 0.54 10.20
CA CYS A 26 6.17 0.51 11.45
C CYS A 26 5.83 1.95 11.85
N VAL A 27 4.57 2.18 12.15
CA VAL A 27 4.11 3.44 12.75
C VAL A 27 3.54 3.10 14.12
N VAL A 28 4.06 3.79 15.14
CA VAL A 28 3.59 3.65 16.52
C VAL A 28 2.86 4.93 16.90
N LEU A 29 1.60 4.78 17.27
CA LEU A 29 0.80 5.85 17.84
C LEU A 29 0.78 5.69 19.35
N GLY A 30 1.19 6.73 20.05
CA GLY A 30 1.11 6.80 21.50
C GLY A 30 -0.16 7.47 22.00
N ALA A 31 -0.25 7.66 23.30
CA ALA A 31 -1.36 8.37 23.90
C ALA A 31 -1.40 9.83 23.46
N GLU A 32 -2.60 10.40 23.51
CA GLU A 32 -2.81 11.84 23.36
C GLU A 32 -2.07 12.61 24.46
N LEU A 33 -1.47 13.73 24.08
CA LEU A 33 -0.75 14.63 25.02
C LEU A 33 -1.63 15.84 25.33
N ASP A 34 -1.85 16.11 26.58
CA ASP A 34 -2.65 17.27 27.05
C ASP A 34 -2.02 18.62 26.64
N ALA A 35 -0.70 18.67 26.52
CA ALA A 35 0.05 19.86 26.13
C ALA A 35 1.32 19.50 25.36
N PRO A 36 1.25 19.33 24.04
CA PRO A 36 2.44 19.10 23.22
C PRO A 36 3.32 20.36 23.24
N TRP A 37 4.62 20.18 23.48
CA TRP A 37 5.60 21.29 23.51
C TRP A 37 5.96 21.80 22.10
N TRP A 38 5.54 21.11 21.06
CA TRP A 38 5.64 21.53 19.66
C TRP A 38 4.24 21.82 19.08
N GLY A 39 4.13 22.81 18.23
CA GLY A 39 2.86 23.24 17.63
C GLY A 39 2.34 22.30 16.53
N VAL A 40 2.07 21.04 16.88
CA VAL A 40 1.43 20.08 15.96
C VAL A 40 -0.08 20.11 16.16
N GLN A 41 -0.83 20.01 15.06
CA GLN A 41 -2.29 20.01 15.10
C GLN A 41 -2.90 18.78 15.79
N ASN A 42 -2.15 17.67 15.88
CA ASN A 42 -2.59 16.44 16.51
C ASN A 42 -1.76 16.18 17.78
N ASN A 43 -2.45 15.99 18.89
CA ASN A 43 -1.84 15.79 20.19
C ASN A 43 -1.34 14.34 20.43
N TYR A 44 -1.02 13.60 19.38
CA TYR A 44 -0.55 12.22 19.51
C TYR A 44 0.97 12.15 19.50
N THR A 45 1.51 11.23 20.31
CA THR A 45 2.88 10.77 20.13
C THR A 45 2.95 9.85 18.92
N LEU A 46 3.85 10.15 18.00
CA LEU A 46 4.06 9.38 16.79
C LEU A 46 5.52 8.98 16.68
N ALA A 47 5.77 7.73 16.38
CA ALA A 47 7.09 7.25 15.97
C ALA A 47 6.95 6.40 14.70
N GLY A 48 7.89 6.58 13.78
CA GLY A 48 7.95 5.78 12.54
C GLY A 48 9.32 5.14 12.38
N SER A 49 9.34 3.95 11.80
CA SER A 49 10.58 3.32 11.36
C SER A 49 10.95 3.74 9.94
N ASN A 50 12.21 3.56 9.56
CA ASN A 50 12.56 3.51 8.17
C ASN A 50 11.91 2.30 7.49
N PRO A 51 11.62 2.36 6.17
CA PRO A 51 11.11 1.22 5.44
C PRO A 51 12.13 0.09 5.35
N VAL A 52 11.66 -1.13 5.47
CA VAL A 52 12.38 -2.34 5.12
C VAL A 52 11.87 -2.81 3.78
N TRP A 53 12.75 -2.92 2.81
CA TRP A 53 12.43 -3.37 1.46
C TRP A 53 12.47 -4.89 1.41
N VAL A 54 11.43 -5.47 0.87
CA VAL A 54 11.28 -6.92 0.68
C VAL A 54 11.29 -7.19 -0.81
N ASP A 55 12.41 -7.71 -1.32
CA ASP A 55 12.57 -8.14 -2.71
C ASP A 55 12.21 -9.63 -2.80
N ARG A 56 11.11 -9.94 -3.46
CA ARG A 56 10.66 -11.32 -3.71
C ARG A 56 11.00 -11.80 -5.11
N GLY A 57 11.27 -10.89 -6.03
CA GLY A 57 11.67 -11.20 -7.39
C GLY A 57 13.09 -11.77 -7.54
N GLY A 58 13.93 -11.63 -6.53
CA GLY A 58 15.20 -12.31 -6.30
C GLY A 58 16.34 -12.06 -7.29
N ALA A 59 16.10 -11.51 -8.47
CA ALA A 59 17.13 -11.41 -9.51
C ALA A 59 17.31 -10.02 -10.10
N ARG A 60 16.47 -9.07 -9.80
CA ARG A 60 16.42 -7.74 -10.46
C ARG A 60 16.44 -6.55 -9.53
N GLY A 61 16.43 -6.76 -8.21
CA GLY A 61 16.21 -5.72 -7.23
C GLY A 61 14.74 -5.31 -7.14
N TYR A 62 14.42 -4.45 -6.20
CA TYR A 62 13.07 -4.00 -5.90
C TYR A 62 12.34 -3.39 -7.11
N GLU A 63 11.18 -3.95 -7.45
CA GLU A 63 10.24 -3.41 -8.44
C GLU A 63 9.06 -2.77 -7.72
N SER A 64 8.87 -1.47 -7.87
CA SER A 64 7.76 -0.77 -7.21
C SER A 64 6.40 -1.19 -7.80
N PRO A 65 5.29 -1.07 -7.03
CA PRO A 65 3.94 -1.31 -7.56
C PRO A 65 3.64 -0.51 -8.84
N LEU A 66 4.12 0.72 -8.93
CA LEU A 66 4.00 1.55 -10.13
C LEU A 66 4.73 0.94 -11.34
N ALA A 67 5.95 0.45 -11.14
CA ALA A 67 6.71 -0.20 -12.21
C ALA A 67 6.08 -1.51 -12.64
N THR A 68 5.57 -2.30 -11.69
CA THR A 68 4.83 -3.53 -11.94
C THR A 68 3.56 -3.24 -12.74
N ALA A 69 2.75 -2.25 -12.34
CA ALA A 69 1.56 -1.82 -13.07
C ALA A 69 1.88 -1.43 -14.51
N GLY A 70 2.89 -0.59 -14.72
CA GLY A 70 3.33 -0.19 -16.06
C GLY A 70 3.77 -1.37 -16.91
N ARG A 71 4.46 -2.35 -16.34
CA ARG A 71 4.86 -3.59 -17.03
C ARG A 71 3.65 -4.44 -17.42
N LEU A 72 2.67 -4.60 -16.54
CA LEU A 72 1.43 -5.36 -16.80
C LEU A 72 0.59 -4.69 -17.90
N ILE A 73 0.41 -3.36 -17.82
CA ILE A 73 -0.29 -2.58 -18.86
C ILE A 73 0.39 -2.76 -20.22
N LYS A 74 1.71 -2.67 -20.26
CA LYS A 74 2.49 -2.86 -21.50
C LYS A 74 2.36 -4.29 -22.04
N ALA A 75 2.36 -5.29 -21.19
CA ALA A 75 2.20 -6.68 -21.56
C ALA A 75 0.80 -7.01 -22.10
N ALA A 76 -0.23 -6.39 -21.53
CA ALA A 76 -1.62 -6.52 -22.00
C ALA A 76 -1.82 -5.91 -23.39
N GLY A 77 -1.03 -4.88 -23.75
CA GLY A 77 -1.17 -4.15 -25.01
C GLY A 77 -2.53 -3.47 -25.10
N SER A 78 -3.27 -3.70 -26.20
CA SER A 78 -4.62 -3.17 -26.41
C SER A 78 -5.74 -4.16 -26.04
N SER A 79 -5.41 -5.33 -25.49
CA SER A 79 -6.42 -6.32 -25.14
C SER A 79 -7.00 -6.06 -23.75
N THR A 80 -8.29 -5.77 -23.69
CA THR A 80 -9.06 -5.58 -22.47
C THR A 80 -9.07 -6.84 -21.61
N GLU A 81 -9.26 -8.03 -22.21
CA GLU A 81 -9.30 -9.29 -21.48
C GLU A 81 -7.97 -9.60 -20.79
N ARG A 82 -6.84 -9.31 -21.46
CA ARG A 82 -5.51 -9.48 -20.88
C ARG A 82 -5.24 -8.46 -19.77
N LEU A 83 -5.76 -7.25 -19.93
CA LEU A 83 -5.64 -6.21 -18.93
C LEU A 83 -6.35 -6.65 -17.64
N ILE A 84 -7.62 -7.02 -17.73
CA ILE A 84 -8.41 -7.49 -16.57
C ILE A 84 -7.72 -8.68 -15.92
N ALA A 85 -7.39 -9.74 -16.67
CA ALA A 85 -6.76 -10.94 -16.14
C ALA A 85 -5.41 -10.65 -15.43
N SER A 86 -4.65 -9.67 -15.92
CA SER A 86 -3.39 -9.28 -15.29
C SER A 86 -3.62 -8.62 -13.94
N PHE A 87 -4.69 -7.85 -13.77
CA PHE A 87 -4.96 -7.11 -12.54
C PHE A 87 -5.85 -7.88 -11.55
N GLU A 88 -6.62 -8.89 -11.99
CA GLU A 88 -7.26 -9.86 -11.10
C GLU A 88 -6.24 -10.59 -10.22
N ALA A 89 -5.07 -10.93 -10.78
CA ALA A 89 -3.99 -11.61 -10.08
C ALA A 89 -3.06 -10.64 -9.33
N ALA A 90 -3.14 -9.34 -9.58
CA ALA A 90 -2.30 -8.34 -8.94
C ALA A 90 -2.84 -7.97 -7.54
N ASP A 91 -1.98 -7.37 -6.71
CA ASP A 91 -2.40 -6.83 -5.42
C ASP A 91 -3.04 -5.44 -5.55
N ASP A 92 -3.60 -4.99 -4.43
CA ASP A 92 -4.29 -3.71 -4.32
C ASP A 92 -3.37 -2.53 -4.65
N ALA A 93 -2.11 -2.55 -4.22
CA ALA A 93 -1.18 -1.46 -4.48
C ALA A 93 -0.84 -1.34 -5.97
N VAL A 94 -0.69 -2.47 -6.67
CA VAL A 94 -0.44 -2.50 -8.12
C VAL A 94 -1.67 -2.04 -8.89
N LEU A 95 -2.87 -2.46 -8.49
CA LEU A 95 -4.12 -2.05 -9.13
C LEU A 95 -4.37 -0.54 -8.98
N ILE A 96 -4.18 0.03 -7.76
CA ILE A 96 -4.28 1.47 -7.53
C ILE A 96 -3.31 2.25 -8.43
N GLN A 97 -2.07 1.77 -8.54
CA GLN A 97 -1.09 2.44 -9.41
C GLN A 97 -1.46 2.31 -10.90
N ALA A 98 -2.09 1.22 -11.32
CA ALA A 98 -2.56 1.07 -12.69
C ALA A 98 -3.59 2.15 -13.06
N MET A 99 -4.52 2.46 -12.16
CA MET A 99 -5.53 3.50 -12.37
C MET A 99 -4.93 4.89 -12.62
N THR A 100 -3.74 5.16 -12.09
CA THR A 100 -3.03 6.42 -12.34
C THR A 100 -2.28 6.47 -13.68
N LEU A 101 -2.08 5.31 -14.31
CA LEU A 101 -1.32 5.17 -15.56
C LEU A 101 -2.21 4.97 -16.80
N LEU A 102 -3.44 4.54 -16.61
CA LEU A 102 -4.39 4.28 -17.70
C LEU A 102 -5.08 5.58 -18.12
N ASP A 103 -5.46 5.64 -19.39
CA ASP A 103 -6.43 6.61 -19.88
C ASP A 103 -7.84 6.24 -19.39
N GLU A 104 -8.78 7.18 -19.48
CA GLU A 104 -10.14 7.04 -18.95
C GLU A 104 -10.85 5.79 -19.51
N GLU A 105 -10.76 5.54 -20.83
CA GLU A 105 -11.42 4.41 -21.48
C GLU A 105 -10.90 3.06 -20.94
N ARG A 106 -9.60 2.94 -20.73
CA ARG A 106 -8.99 1.73 -20.20
C ARG A 106 -9.15 1.60 -18.68
N ALA A 107 -9.19 2.71 -17.97
CA ALA A 107 -9.48 2.73 -16.55
C ALA A 107 -10.90 2.21 -16.27
N ASP A 108 -11.89 2.64 -17.06
CA ASP A 108 -13.28 2.17 -16.96
C ASP A 108 -13.39 0.65 -17.05
N THR A 109 -12.51 -0.01 -17.82
CA THR A 109 -12.52 -1.47 -17.93
C THR A 109 -12.11 -2.20 -16.65
N LEU A 110 -11.45 -1.51 -15.71
CA LEU A 110 -11.05 -2.04 -14.42
C LEU A 110 -11.96 -1.54 -13.27
N ALA A 111 -12.94 -0.68 -13.54
CA ALA A 111 -13.79 -0.08 -12.52
C ALA A 111 -14.52 -1.14 -11.68
N ASP A 112 -15.14 -2.13 -12.31
CA ASP A 112 -15.82 -3.22 -11.61
C ASP A 112 -14.88 -3.98 -10.68
N LEU A 113 -13.64 -4.23 -11.11
CA LEU A 113 -12.61 -4.88 -10.30
C LEU A 113 -12.20 -3.99 -9.10
N CYS A 114 -12.10 -2.69 -9.32
CA CYS A 114 -11.78 -1.74 -8.26
C CYS A 114 -12.89 -1.67 -7.22
N ASP A 115 -14.15 -1.64 -7.63
CA ASP A 115 -15.31 -1.64 -6.74
C ASP A 115 -15.38 -2.92 -5.91
N GLU A 116 -15.15 -4.09 -6.53
CA GLU A 116 -15.08 -5.36 -5.83
C GLU A 116 -13.96 -5.41 -4.78
N ARG A 117 -12.82 -4.80 -5.08
CA ARG A 117 -11.69 -4.69 -4.13
C ARG A 117 -12.00 -3.72 -2.99
N ALA A 118 -12.65 -2.59 -3.27
CA ALA A 118 -13.06 -1.61 -2.27
C ALA A 118 -14.02 -2.22 -1.22
N GLU A 119 -14.96 -3.08 -1.65
CA GLU A 119 -15.86 -3.81 -0.74
C GLU A 119 -15.15 -4.74 0.25
N ARG A 120 -13.93 -5.19 -0.10
CA ARG A 120 -13.16 -6.16 0.71
C ARG A 120 -12.03 -5.54 1.51
N SER A 121 -11.63 -4.33 1.21
CA SER A 121 -10.44 -3.69 1.77
C SER A 121 -10.68 -2.21 2.06
N ASP A 122 -10.83 -1.87 3.34
CA ASP A 122 -10.93 -0.47 3.81
C ASP A 122 -9.73 0.39 3.32
N TYR A 123 -8.57 -0.25 3.18
CA TYR A 123 -7.37 0.41 2.65
C TYR A 123 -7.54 0.76 1.16
N PHE A 124 -8.07 -0.16 0.36
CA PHE A 124 -8.32 0.08 -1.06
C PHE A 124 -9.41 1.13 -1.26
N ASP A 125 -10.52 1.03 -0.54
CA ASP A 125 -11.63 1.99 -0.58
C ASP A 125 -11.17 3.41 -0.26
N LEU A 126 -10.30 3.57 0.75
CA LEU A 126 -9.74 4.88 1.10
C LEU A 126 -9.01 5.56 -0.06
N TYR A 127 -8.34 4.81 -0.92
CA TYR A 127 -7.62 5.35 -2.09
C TYR A 127 -8.52 5.43 -3.33
N TRP A 128 -9.33 4.42 -3.57
CA TRP A 128 -10.23 4.36 -4.72
C TRP A 128 -11.24 5.50 -4.72
N SER A 129 -11.82 5.83 -3.59
CA SER A 129 -12.77 6.93 -3.45
C SER A 129 -12.20 8.33 -3.73
N LYS A 130 -10.88 8.46 -3.95
CA LYS A 130 -10.17 9.73 -4.21
C LYS A 130 -9.68 9.89 -5.65
N ILE A 131 -9.74 8.86 -6.45
CA ILE A 131 -9.37 8.84 -7.86
C ILE A 131 -10.60 9.11 -8.72
#